data_3a31dffe7c1bc5791458b50b3be23044
#
_entry.id   3a31dffe7c1bc5791458b50b3be23044
#
_cell.length_a   1.000
_cell.length_b   1.000
_cell.length_c   1.000
_cell.angle_alpha   90.00
_cell.angle_beta   90.00
_cell.angle_gamma   90.00
#
_symmetry.space_group_name_H-M   'P 1'
#
loop_
_entity.id
_entity.type
_entity.pdbx_description
1 polymer ?
#
loop_
_entity_poly.entity_id
_entity_poly.type
_entity_poly.pdbx_seq_one_letter_code
_entity_poly.pdbx_strand_id
1 'polypeptide(L)'
;MAIAFIIAATDAGPMIINRFDVYATEAGYFGVGASLLATGKFDQSDIDGLCGLLHLRRKHHGDGVVALDIGANIGTHTLAWAKLMRGWGEVIAVEAQERVFYALAGNIAINNLFNAWAVCAVISDTIGKVDIPELDHEKPASFGSLELEPCTDEVIGQIPTRRQAAAKLTIDSIVRNKRVDLIKLDIEGMEVGALDGATETIRRWHPALFIEWVKCGEAPLRSWLAGSGYVIHQMGANMLCLHIADPIQADVQMQRAE
;
A
#
# COMPACT_ATOMS: atom_id res chain seq x y z
N MET A 1 -25.83 -3.08 -18.70
CA MET A 1 -24.42 -3.18 -18.25
C MET A 1 -24.00 -1.78 -17.84
N ALA A 2 -23.65 -1.59 -16.58
CA ALA A 2 -23.17 -0.29 -16.09
C ALA A 2 -21.68 -0.16 -16.43
N ILE A 3 -21.25 1.04 -16.85
CA ILE A 3 -19.82 1.32 -17.02
C ILE A 3 -19.23 1.48 -15.63
N ALA A 4 -18.44 0.51 -15.17
CA ALA A 4 -17.82 0.54 -13.85
C ALA A 4 -16.53 1.36 -13.83
N PHE A 5 -15.58 1.05 -14.72
CA PHE A 5 -14.31 1.75 -14.80
C PHE A 5 -14.38 2.92 -15.78
N ILE A 6 -13.89 4.08 -15.34
CA ILE A 6 -13.80 5.32 -16.12
C ILE A 6 -12.39 5.91 -15.97
N ILE A 7 -12.01 6.79 -16.87
CA ILE A 7 -10.80 7.60 -16.72
C ILE A 7 -11.23 8.98 -16.19
N ALA A 8 -10.60 9.40 -15.09
CA ALA A 8 -10.83 10.72 -14.51
C ALA A 8 -9.49 11.47 -14.32
N ALA A 9 -9.56 12.79 -14.32
CA ALA A 9 -8.45 13.64 -13.95
C ALA A 9 -8.33 13.68 -12.41
N THR A 10 -7.13 13.45 -11.89
CA THR A 10 -6.82 13.55 -10.47
C THR A 10 -5.54 14.37 -10.28
N ASP A 11 -5.21 14.75 -9.05
CA ASP A 11 -3.95 15.45 -8.74
C ASP A 11 -2.72 14.54 -9.04
N ALA A 12 -2.91 13.23 -8.95
CA ALA A 12 -1.89 12.25 -9.38
C ALA A 12 -1.79 12.06 -10.91
N GLY A 13 -2.63 12.74 -11.71
CA GLY A 13 -2.74 12.60 -13.16
C GLY A 13 -3.99 11.84 -13.59
N PRO A 14 -4.11 11.43 -14.87
CA PRO A 14 -5.24 10.63 -15.31
C PRO A 14 -5.22 9.27 -14.64
N MET A 15 -6.37 8.84 -14.10
CA MET A 15 -6.50 7.53 -13.44
C MET A 15 -7.74 6.77 -13.93
N ILE A 16 -7.59 5.48 -14.08
CA ILE A 16 -8.69 4.52 -14.24
C ILE A 16 -9.25 4.28 -12.83
N ILE A 17 -10.51 4.62 -12.64
CA ILE A 17 -11.20 4.58 -11.35
C ILE A 17 -12.48 3.77 -11.51
N ASN A 18 -12.79 2.89 -10.55
CA ASN A 18 -14.11 2.29 -10.47
C ASN A 18 -15.07 3.27 -9.78
N ARG A 19 -16.10 3.73 -10.49
CA ARG A 19 -17.09 4.66 -9.95
C ARG A 19 -18.01 4.04 -8.88
N PHE A 20 -18.00 2.72 -8.74
CA PHE A 20 -18.71 1.99 -7.69
C PHE A 20 -17.81 1.67 -6.47
N ASP A 21 -16.57 2.13 -6.49
CA ASP A 21 -15.72 2.11 -5.29
C ASP A 21 -16.18 3.19 -4.31
N VAL A 22 -17.31 2.90 -3.71
CA VAL A 22 -18.02 3.76 -2.77
C VAL A 22 -18.89 2.93 -1.83
N TYR A 23 -18.78 3.20 -0.54
CA TYR A 23 -19.68 2.70 0.49
C TYR A 23 -20.18 3.87 1.34
N ALA A 24 -21.49 4.00 1.48
CA ALA A 24 -22.14 5.07 2.25
C ALA A 24 -22.48 4.58 3.66
N THR A 25 -22.07 5.35 4.66
CA THR A 25 -22.46 5.17 6.06
C THR A 25 -23.05 6.46 6.61
N GLU A 26 -23.54 6.43 7.85
CA GLU A 26 -23.99 7.65 8.55
C GLU A 26 -22.85 8.68 8.73
N ALA A 27 -21.59 8.23 8.77
CA ALA A 27 -20.42 9.07 8.91
C ALA A 27 -19.93 9.68 7.58
N GLY A 28 -20.46 9.22 6.42
CA GLY A 28 -20.08 9.72 5.10
C GLY A 28 -19.86 8.62 4.07
N TYR A 29 -19.18 9.00 2.99
CA TYR A 29 -18.82 8.09 1.91
C TYR A 29 -17.38 7.62 2.06
N PHE A 30 -17.15 6.32 1.94
CA PHE A 30 -15.84 5.68 1.95
C PHE A 30 -15.55 5.04 0.59
N GLY A 31 -14.28 4.91 0.25
CA GLY A 31 -13.78 4.31 -0.98
C GLY A 31 -12.80 5.24 -1.70
N VAL A 32 -11.74 4.66 -2.23
CA VAL A 32 -10.70 5.39 -2.98
C VAL A 32 -11.31 6.07 -4.22
N GLY A 33 -12.17 5.32 -4.95
CA GLY A 33 -12.86 5.84 -6.12
C GLY A 33 -13.74 7.03 -5.80
N ALA A 34 -14.54 6.96 -4.73
CA ALA A 34 -15.41 8.05 -4.29
C ALA A 34 -14.61 9.32 -3.96
N SER A 35 -13.52 9.18 -3.20
CA SER A 35 -12.64 10.31 -2.83
C SER A 35 -12.01 10.96 -4.05
N LEU A 36 -11.44 10.17 -4.94
CA LEU A 36 -10.81 10.68 -6.16
C LEU A 36 -11.78 11.38 -7.10
N LEU A 37 -13.01 10.85 -7.26
CA LEU A 37 -14.03 11.47 -8.10
C LEU A 37 -14.60 12.75 -7.48
N ALA A 38 -14.65 12.84 -6.15
CA ALA A 38 -15.16 14.03 -5.46
C ALA A 38 -14.11 15.15 -5.34
N THR A 39 -12.84 14.81 -5.11
CA THR A 39 -11.81 15.77 -4.70
C THR A 39 -10.56 15.79 -5.58
N GLY A 40 -10.38 14.80 -6.43
CA GLY A 40 -9.13 14.56 -7.17
C GLY A 40 -8.00 13.98 -6.32
N LYS A 41 -8.22 13.73 -5.01
CA LYS A 41 -7.22 13.35 -4.01
C LYS A 41 -7.64 12.14 -3.21
N PHE A 42 -6.64 11.41 -2.72
CA PHE A 42 -6.79 10.37 -1.70
C PHE A 42 -5.50 10.29 -0.88
N ASP A 43 -5.61 10.24 0.45
CA ASP A 43 -4.50 10.12 1.41
C ASP A 43 -3.35 11.11 1.20
N GLN A 44 -3.66 12.35 0.78
CA GLN A 44 -2.64 13.32 0.36
C GLN A 44 -1.62 13.60 1.45
N SER A 45 -2.05 13.67 2.72
CA SER A 45 -1.15 13.91 3.86
C SER A 45 -0.10 12.80 4.00
N ASP A 46 -0.52 11.54 3.89
CA ASP A 46 0.37 10.38 4.01
C ASP A 46 1.29 10.29 2.79
N ILE A 47 0.75 10.54 1.60
CA ILE A 47 1.54 10.61 0.36
C ILE A 47 2.65 11.66 0.49
N ASP A 48 2.33 12.87 0.93
CA ASP A 48 3.30 13.97 1.07
C ASP A 48 4.37 13.63 2.13
N GLY A 49 3.96 13.08 3.28
CA GLY A 49 4.87 12.63 4.32
C GLY A 49 5.83 11.55 3.84
N LEU A 50 5.32 10.53 3.13
CA LEU A 50 6.13 9.45 2.58
C LEU A 50 7.03 9.91 1.42
N CYS A 51 6.60 10.88 0.61
CA CYS A 51 7.46 11.55 -0.36
C CYS A 51 8.65 12.25 0.31
N GLY A 52 8.43 12.95 1.43
CA GLY A 52 9.49 13.51 2.25
C GLY A 52 10.46 12.45 2.76
N LEU A 53 9.93 11.33 3.25
CA LEU A 53 10.73 10.20 3.73
C LEU A 53 11.60 9.59 2.61
N LEU A 54 11.07 9.42 1.40
CA LEU A 54 11.83 8.93 0.23
C LEU A 54 12.98 9.88 -0.13
N HIS A 55 12.79 11.20 -0.02
CA HIS A 55 13.88 12.17 -0.18
C HIS A 55 14.96 12.02 0.91
N LEU A 56 14.58 11.79 2.16
CA LEU A 56 15.53 11.51 3.24
C LEU A 56 16.30 10.21 2.98
N ARG A 57 15.63 9.14 2.52
CA ARG A 57 16.30 7.90 2.13
C ARG A 57 17.32 8.14 1.02
N ARG A 58 16.97 8.92 -0.01
CA ARG A 58 17.90 9.33 -1.07
C ARG A 58 19.09 10.12 -0.51
N LYS A 59 18.83 11.09 0.38
CA LYS A 59 19.86 11.94 1.01
C LYS A 59 20.91 11.10 1.74
N HIS A 60 20.47 10.10 2.51
CA HIS A 60 21.36 9.29 3.35
C HIS A 60 21.99 8.09 2.63
N HIS A 61 21.29 7.53 1.63
CA HIS A 61 21.68 6.26 1.00
C HIS A 61 21.95 6.37 -0.51
N GLY A 62 21.82 7.56 -1.11
CA GLY A 62 22.03 7.81 -2.54
C GLY A 62 20.89 7.32 -3.43
N ASP A 63 21.08 7.42 -4.74
CA ASP A 63 20.14 6.96 -5.77
C ASP A 63 19.95 5.43 -5.72
N GLY A 64 18.92 4.94 -6.41
CA GLY A 64 18.53 3.53 -6.37
C GLY A 64 17.59 3.20 -5.21
N VAL A 65 16.84 4.20 -4.71
CA VAL A 65 15.78 4.03 -3.70
C VAL A 65 14.68 3.13 -4.25
N VAL A 66 14.27 2.13 -3.48
CA VAL A 66 13.17 1.22 -3.82
C VAL A 66 12.07 1.33 -2.78
N ALA A 67 10.86 1.65 -3.23
CA ALA A 67 9.66 1.67 -2.41
C ALA A 67 8.73 0.51 -2.78
N LEU A 68 8.20 -0.16 -1.77
CA LEU A 68 7.17 -1.19 -1.91
C LEU A 68 5.83 -0.61 -1.47
N ASP A 69 4.83 -0.67 -2.36
CA ASP A 69 3.43 -0.29 -2.11
C ASP A 69 2.61 -1.58 -2.07
N ILE A 70 2.46 -2.15 -0.88
CA ILE A 70 1.76 -3.43 -0.66
C ILE A 70 0.34 -3.12 -0.22
N GLY A 71 -0.64 -3.60 -0.99
CA GLY A 71 -2.02 -3.12 -0.96
C GLY A 71 -2.14 -1.80 -1.73
N ALA A 72 -1.58 -1.78 -2.95
CA ALA A 72 -1.47 -0.56 -3.73
C ALA A 72 -2.81 -0.03 -4.25
N ASN A 73 -3.88 -0.83 -4.16
CA ASN A 73 -5.18 -0.50 -4.72
C ASN A 73 -5.03 -0.06 -6.19
N ILE A 74 -5.62 1.05 -6.61
CA ILE A 74 -5.47 1.60 -7.97
C ILE A 74 -4.24 2.49 -8.15
N GLY A 75 -3.37 2.62 -7.13
CA GLY A 75 -2.02 3.18 -7.23
C GLY A 75 -1.85 4.65 -6.89
N THR A 76 -2.61 5.21 -5.97
CA THR A 76 -2.46 6.63 -5.55
C THR A 76 -1.05 6.92 -5.02
N HIS A 77 -0.56 6.11 -4.08
CA HIS A 77 0.81 6.19 -3.56
C HIS A 77 1.84 5.84 -4.63
N THR A 78 1.61 4.73 -5.34
CA THR A 78 2.50 4.25 -6.42
C THR A 78 2.78 5.34 -7.44
N LEU A 79 1.75 6.05 -7.94
CA LEU A 79 1.90 7.09 -8.96
C LEU A 79 2.69 8.29 -8.43
N ALA A 80 2.39 8.72 -7.21
CA ALA A 80 3.07 9.84 -6.56
C ALA A 80 4.56 9.55 -6.38
N TRP A 81 4.90 8.38 -5.81
CA TRP A 81 6.28 7.99 -5.57
C TRP A 81 7.07 7.76 -6.86
N ALA A 82 6.46 7.10 -7.85
CA ALA A 82 7.13 6.86 -9.12
C ALA A 82 7.43 8.17 -9.88
N LYS A 83 6.52 9.15 -9.83
CA LYS A 83 6.76 10.50 -10.38
C LYS A 83 7.90 11.20 -9.65
N LEU A 84 7.87 11.20 -8.32
CA LEU A 84 8.91 11.76 -7.46
C LEU A 84 10.27 11.15 -7.78
N MET A 85 10.34 9.84 -7.84
CA MET A 85 11.59 9.07 -7.95
C MET A 85 12.08 8.89 -9.39
N ARG A 86 11.46 9.56 -10.37
CA ARG A 86 11.88 9.45 -11.77
C ARG A 86 13.36 9.78 -11.94
N GLY A 87 14.12 8.82 -12.47
CA GLY A 87 15.56 8.93 -12.72
C GLY A 87 16.47 8.61 -11.53
N TRP A 88 15.92 8.34 -10.31
CA TRP A 88 16.73 8.01 -9.15
C TRP A 88 16.20 6.89 -8.25
N GLY A 89 15.00 6.39 -8.49
CA GLY A 89 14.42 5.30 -7.71
C GLY A 89 13.28 4.59 -8.44
N GLU A 90 12.77 3.53 -7.84
CA GLU A 90 11.74 2.68 -8.40
C GLU A 90 10.65 2.29 -7.37
N VAL A 91 9.47 1.91 -7.87
CA VAL A 91 8.34 1.42 -7.06
C VAL A 91 7.95 0.02 -7.51
N ILE A 92 7.72 -0.87 -6.54
CA ILE A 92 7.06 -2.16 -6.76
C ILE A 92 5.72 -2.12 -6.04
N ALA A 93 4.63 -2.17 -6.79
CA ALA A 93 3.27 -2.09 -6.30
C ALA A 93 2.60 -3.46 -6.37
N VAL A 94 1.97 -3.89 -5.28
CA VAL A 94 1.32 -5.20 -5.19
C VAL A 94 -0.15 -5.01 -4.85
N GLU A 95 -1.03 -5.64 -5.63
CA GLU A 95 -2.46 -5.64 -5.41
C GLU A 95 -3.01 -7.05 -5.63
N ALA A 96 -3.83 -7.53 -4.68
CA ALA A 96 -4.33 -8.91 -4.69
C ALA A 96 -5.58 -9.11 -5.56
N GLN A 97 -6.45 -8.10 -5.61
CA GLN A 97 -7.71 -8.14 -6.36
C GLN A 97 -7.45 -7.90 -7.85
N GLU A 98 -7.65 -8.90 -8.68
CA GLU A 98 -7.30 -8.87 -10.12
C GLU A 98 -7.89 -7.66 -10.86
N ARG A 99 -9.13 -7.28 -10.59
CA ARG A 99 -9.81 -6.15 -11.26
C ARG A 99 -9.24 -4.80 -10.83
N VAL A 100 -8.89 -4.67 -9.56
CA VAL A 100 -8.21 -3.48 -9.00
C VAL A 100 -6.78 -3.40 -9.54
N PHE A 101 -6.07 -4.54 -9.60
CA PHE A 101 -4.75 -4.64 -10.22
C PHE A 101 -4.73 -4.19 -11.68
N TYR A 102 -5.78 -4.51 -12.48
CA TYR A 102 -5.85 -4.02 -13.87
C TYR A 102 -5.90 -2.49 -13.93
N ALA A 103 -6.61 -1.85 -13.01
CA ALA A 103 -6.61 -0.39 -12.91
C ALA A 103 -5.24 0.14 -12.47
N LEU A 104 -4.59 -0.47 -11.47
CA LEU A 104 -3.23 -0.14 -11.04
C LEU A 104 -2.23 -0.18 -12.21
N ALA A 105 -2.16 -1.30 -12.91
CA ALA A 105 -1.26 -1.47 -14.04
C ALA A 105 -1.57 -0.47 -15.18
N GLY A 106 -2.86 -0.25 -15.45
CA GLY A 106 -3.31 0.76 -16.41
C GLY A 106 -2.89 2.18 -16.00
N ASN A 107 -3.02 2.53 -14.72
CA ASN A 107 -2.65 3.83 -14.17
C ASN A 107 -1.14 4.09 -14.27
N ILE A 108 -0.31 3.10 -14.01
CA ILE A 108 1.13 3.16 -14.24
C ILE A 108 1.41 3.44 -15.73
N ALA A 109 0.76 2.69 -16.63
CA ALA A 109 1.00 2.78 -18.06
C ALA A 109 0.58 4.13 -18.67
N ILE A 110 -0.64 4.61 -18.39
CA ILE A 110 -1.15 5.88 -18.95
C ILE A 110 -0.43 7.11 -18.42
N ASN A 111 0.26 6.99 -17.27
CA ASN A 111 1.12 8.04 -16.71
C ASN A 111 2.60 7.92 -17.13
N ASN A 112 2.96 6.94 -17.98
CA ASN A 112 4.32 6.71 -18.45
C ASN A 112 5.34 6.55 -17.31
N LEU A 113 5.01 5.78 -16.28
CA LEU A 113 5.85 5.56 -15.12
C LEU A 113 6.70 4.30 -15.30
N PHE A 114 7.76 4.39 -16.09
CA PHE A 114 8.64 3.28 -16.44
C PHE A 114 9.54 2.81 -15.28
N ASN A 115 9.49 3.48 -14.14
CA ASN A 115 10.14 3.12 -12.89
C ASN A 115 9.15 2.54 -11.86
N ALA A 116 7.97 2.10 -12.29
CA ALA A 116 7.00 1.41 -11.45
C ALA A 116 6.60 0.06 -12.06
N TRP A 117 6.49 -0.97 -11.22
CA TRP A 117 6.06 -2.32 -11.60
C TRP A 117 4.87 -2.74 -10.76
N ALA A 118 3.85 -3.31 -11.41
CA ALA A 118 2.68 -3.87 -10.73
C ALA A 118 2.78 -5.39 -10.67
N VAL A 119 2.42 -5.97 -9.52
CA VAL A 119 2.38 -7.41 -9.26
C VAL A 119 0.99 -7.78 -8.76
N CYS A 120 0.33 -8.77 -9.39
CA CYS A 120 -0.96 -9.29 -8.94
C CYS A 120 -0.72 -10.47 -8.00
N ALA A 121 -0.76 -10.25 -6.69
CA ALA A 121 -0.53 -11.29 -5.69
C ALA A 121 -1.03 -10.87 -4.31
N VAL A 122 -1.30 -11.86 -3.47
CA VAL A 122 -1.42 -11.73 -2.02
C VAL A 122 -0.02 -11.78 -1.42
N ILE A 123 0.30 -10.87 -0.50
CA ILE A 123 1.55 -10.91 0.26
C ILE A 123 1.32 -11.62 1.59
N SER A 124 2.23 -12.52 1.94
CA SER A 124 2.13 -13.38 3.12
C SER A 124 3.53 -13.90 3.53
N ASP A 125 3.56 -14.77 4.52
CA ASP A 125 4.75 -15.44 5.06
C ASP A 125 5.33 -16.54 4.14
N THR A 126 4.52 -17.07 3.20
CA THR A 126 4.88 -18.22 2.37
C THR A 126 4.44 -18.05 0.92
N ILE A 127 5.15 -18.73 0.01
CA ILE A 127 4.83 -18.76 -1.42
C ILE A 127 3.83 -19.88 -1.71
N GLY A 128 2.84 -19.60 -2.58
CA GLY A 128 1.84 -20.59 -2.95
C GLY A 128 0.67 -20.02 -3.74
N LYS A 129 -0.51 -20.55 -3.47
CA LYS A 129 -1.79 -20.07 -3.99
C LYS A 129 -2.78 -19.96 -2.84
N VAL A 130 -3.72 -19.03 -2.97
CA VAL A 130 -4.81 -18.83 -2.02
C VAL A 130 -6.07 -18.44 -2.78
N ASP A 131 -7.23 -18.86 -2.29
CA ASP A 131 -8.50 -18.39 -2.81
C ASP A 131 -8.93 -17.16 -2.01
N ILE A 132 -9.10 -16.02 -2.70
CA ILE A 132 -9.54 -14.76 -2.09
C ILE A 132 -10.99 -14.46 -2.43
N PRO A 133 -11.73 -13.72 -1.60
CA PRO A 133 -13.08 -13.26 -1.93
C PRO A 133 -13.08 -12.42 -3.21
N GLU A 134 -14.14 -12.54 -4.01
CA GLU A 134 -14.35 -11.74 -5.22
C GLU A 134 -15.58 -10.86 -5.05
N LEU A 135 -15.41 -9.54 -5.19
CA LEU A 135 -16.48 -8.56 -5.18
C LEU A 135 -17.05 -8.34 -6.59
N ASP A 136 -18.32 -7.92 -6.66
CA ASP A 136 -18.97 -7.49 -7.90
C ASP A 136 -18.62 -6.03 -8.19
N HIS A 137 -17.69 -5.80 -9.10
CA HIS A 137 -17.22 -4.46 -9.45
C HIS A 137 -18.24 -3.59 -10.21
N GLU A 138 -19.42 -4.13 -10.57
CA GLU A 138 -20.53 -3.36 -11.12
C GLU A 138 -21.52 -2.88 -10.06
N LYS A 139 -21.25 -3.10 -8.76
CA LYS A 139 -22.06 -2.67 -7.61
C LYS A 139 -21.23 -1.91 -6.58
N PRO A 140 -21.88 -1.00 -5.82
CA PRO A 140 -21.19 -0.25 -4.77
C PRO A 140 -20.57 -1.14 -3.70
N ALA A 141 -19.29 -0.86 -3.38
CA ALA A 141 -18.57 -1.40 -2.24
C ALA A 141 -17.31 -0.56 -1.96
N SER A 142 -16.74 -0.66 -0.78
CA SER A 142 -15.37 -0.24 -0.51
C SER A 142 -14.42 -1.36 -0.93
N PHE A 143 -13.89 -1.29 -2.15
CA PHE A 143 -13.02 -2.36 -2.66
C PHE A 143 -11.69 -2.43 -1.93
N GLY A 144 -11.19 -1.27 -1.46
CA GLY A 144 -9.95 -1.19 -0.70
C GLY A 144 -10.03 -1.86 0.66
N SER A 145 -11.21 -1.89 1.29
CA SER A 145 -11.41 -2.46 2.64
C SER A 145 -11.69 -3.97 2.64
N LEU A 146 -11.47 -4.69 1.54
CA LEU A 146 -11.75 -6.12 1.47
C LEU A 146 -10.73 -6.93 2.26
N GLU A 147 -11.16 -7.50 3.38
CA GLU A 147 -10.40 -8.49 4.12
C GLU A 147 -10.34 -9.81 3.34
N LEU A 148 -9.15 -10.29 3.03
CA LEU A 148 -8.98 -11.58 2.34
C LEU A 148 -9.23 -12.76 3.29
N GLU A 149 -8.87 -12.60 4.56
CA GLU A 149 -9.21 -13.45 5.69
C GLU A 149 -10.00 -12.59 6.70
N PRO A 150 -11.28 -12.89 6.96
CA PRO A 150 -12.11 -12.06 7.83
C PRO A 150 -11.50 -11.94 9.23
N CYS A 151 -11.22 -10.74 9.68
CA CYS A 151 -10.69 -10.44 11.01
C CYS A 151 -11.53 -9.41 11.77
N THR A 152 -12.44 -8.73 11.07
CA THR A 152 -13.39 -7.78 11.67
C THR A 152 -14.82 -8.03 11.18
N ASP A 153 -15.79 -7.34 11.80
CA ASP A 153 -17.19 -7.32 11.35
C ASP A 153 -17.48 -6.10 10.45
N GLU A 154 -16.46 -5.56 9.77
CA GLU A 154 -16.62 -4.39 8.92
C GLU A 154 -17.53 -4.68 7.73
N VAL A 155 -18.50 -3.79 7.51
CA VAL A 155 -19.42 -3.88 6.37
C VAL A 155 -18.90 -3.01 5.25
N ILE A 156 -18.54 -3.63 4.12
CA ILE A 156 -17.95 -2.97 2.95
C ILE A 156 -18.95 -2.73 1.81
N GLY A 157 -20.24 -2.97 2.04
CA GLY A 157 -21.31 -2.78 1.05
C GLY A 157 -21.71 -4.06 0.29
N GLN A 158 -20.88 -5.09 0.29
CA GLN A 158 -21.17 -6.39 -0.34
C GLN A 158 -20.73 -7.55 0.55
N ILE A 159 -21.42 -8.67 0.42
CA ILE A 159 -20.98 -9.96 0.97
C ILE A 159 -20.46 -10.78 -0.22
N PRO A 160 -19.16 -11.12 -0.26
CA PRO A 160 -18.60 -11.91 -1.36
C PRO A 160 -19.25 -13.30 -1.44
N THR A 161 -19.74 -13.67 -2.62
CA THR A 161 -20.34 -15.00 -2.87
C THR A 161 -19.47 -15.88 -3.76
N ARG A 162 -18.37 -15.33 -4.27
CA ARG A 162 -17.39 -16.01 -5.11
C ARG A 162 -16.00 -15.90 -4.50
N ARG A 163 -15.12 -16.78 -4.93
CA ARG A 163 -13.68 -16.71 -4.64
C ARG A 163 -12.91 -16.87 -5.94
N GLN A 164 -11.75 -16.24 -6.02
CA GLN A 164 -10.81 -16.38 -7.12
C GLN A 164 -9.45 -16.88 -6.60
N ALA A 165 -8.78 -17.72 -7.39
CA ALA A 165 -7.43 -18.15 -7.07
C ALA A 165 -6.44 -17.01 -7.32
N ALA A 166 -5.60 -16.70 -6.35
CA ALA A 166 -4.55 -15.71 -6.43
C ALA A 166 -3.18 -16.33 -6.13
N ALA A 167 -2.12 -15.77 -6.71
CA ALA A 167 -0.75 -16.09 -6.30
C ALA A 167 -0.51 -15.56 -4.89
N LYS A 168 0.18 -16.35 -4.06
CA LYS A 168 0.66 -15.93 -2.74
C LYS A 168 2.18 -15.85 -2.78
N LEU A 169 2.75 -14.69 -2.44
CA LEU A 169 4.17 -14.39 -2.51
C LEU A 169 4.66 -13.81 -1.18
N THR A 170 5.96 -13.88 -0.96
CA THR A 170 6.64 -13.16 0.13
C THR A 170 7.31 -11.91 -0.41
N ILE A 171 7.50 -10.89 0.43
CA ILE A 171 8.26 -9.69 0.05
C ILE A 171 9.68 -10.08 -0.38
N ASP A 172 10.33 -10.97 0.36
CA ASP A 172 11.68 -11.45 0.02
C ASP A 172 11.76 -12.07 -1.39
N SER A 173 10.71 -12.78 -1.82
CA SER A 173 10.64 -13.39 -3.16
C SER A 173 10.49 -12.36 -4.29
N ILE A 174 9.80 -11.25 -4.02
CA ILE A 174 9.54 -10.19 -5.00
C ILE A 174 10.79 -9.34 -5.20
N VAL A 175 11.45 -8.93 -4.12
CA VAL A 175 12.58 -7.98 -4.18
C VAL A 175 13.89 -8.62 -4.65
N ARG A 176 14.04 -9.94 -4.49
CA ARG A 176 15.20 -10.71 -5.00
C ARG A 176 16.55 -10.07 -4.66
N ASN A 177 16.77 -9.72 -3.40
CA ASN A 177 17.97 -9.06 -2.90
C ASN A 177 18.19 -7.61 -3.38
N LYS A 178 17.25 -6.96 -4.03
CA LYS A 178 17.30 -5.50 -4.26
C LYS A 178 17.30 -4.77 -2.92
N ARG A 179 17.96 -3.61 -2.86
CA ARG A 179 17.80 -2.67 -1.75
C ARG A 179 16.33 -2.27 -1.63
N VAL A 180 15.82 -2.21 -0.42
CA VAL A 180 14.48 -1.69 -0.12
C VAL A 180 14.62 -0.58 0.91
N ASP A 181 13.97 0.54 0.67
CA ASP A 181 14.07 1.77 1.46
C ASP A 181 12.79 2.11 2.21
N LEU A 182 11.64 1.75 1.64
CA LEU A 182 10.32 1.96 2.21
C LEU A 182 9.42 0.77 1.90
N ILE A 183 8.65 0.31 2.89
CA ILE A 183 7.57 -0.65 2.71
C ILE A 183 6.30 -0.04 3.31
N LYS A 184 5.28 0.24 2.48
CA LYS A 184 3.92 0.48 2.93
C LYS A 184 3.20 -0.85 2.98
N LEU A 185 2.51 -1.13 4.10
CA LEU A 185 1.63 -2.29 4.29
C LEU A 185 0.24 -1.79 4.65
N ASP A 186 -0.72 -2.11 3.81
CA ASP A 186 -2.13 -1.77 3.95
C ASP A 186 -2.91 -2.88 3.24
N ILE A 187 -2.99 -4.03 3.90
CA ILE A 187 -3.44 -5.31 3.35
C ILE A 187 -4.50 -6.00 4.21
N GLU A 188 -5.22 -5.15 4.94
CA GLU A 188 -6.50 -5.49 5.51
C GLU A 188 -6.45 -6.70 6.47
N GLY A 189 -5.42 -6.67 7.38
CA GLY A 189 -5.27 -7.64 8.48
C GLY A 189 -4.13 -8.65 8.29
N MET A 190 -3.44 -8.66 7.15
CA MET A 190 -2.35 -9.61 6.85
C MET A 190 -0.94 -9.05 7.09
N GLU A 191 -0.80 -7.89 7.75
CA GLU A 191 0.45 -7.13 7.89
C GLU A 191 1.55 -7.92 8.60
N VAL A 192 1.21 -8.66 9.67
CA VAL A 192 2.18 -9.48 10.41
C VAL A 192 2.74 -10.59 9.52
N GLY A 193 1.88 -11.30 8.78
CA GLY A 193 2.32 -12.33 7.84
C GLY A 193 3.19 -11.76 6.71
N ALA A 194 2.89 -10.55 6.24
CA ALA A 194 3.71 -9.86 5.26
C ALA A 194 5.10 -9.50 5.80
N LEU A 195 5.18 -9.06 7.06
CA LEU A 195 6.45 -8.78 7.74
C LEU A 195 7.28 -10.06 7.95
N ASP A 196 6.65 -11.18 8.30
CA ASP A 196 7.32 -12.49 8.40
C ASP A 196 7.91 -12.91 7.04
N GLY A 197 7.17 -12.64 5.94
CA GLY A 197 7.63 -12.86 4.57
C GLY A 197 8.66 -11.84 4.05
N ALA A 198 9.04 -10.84 4.87
CA ALA A 198 10.04 -9.81 4.56
C ALA A 198 11.29 -9.90 5.44
N THR A 199 11.45 -10.97 6.22
CA THR A 199 12.47 -11.08 7.27
C THR A 199 13.89 -10.81 6.75
N GLU A 200 14.29 -11.37 5.61
CA GLU A 200 15.61 -11.16 5.03
C GLU A 200 15.79 -9.72 4.51
N THR A 201 14.77 -9.18 3.86
CA THR A 201 14.75 -7.79 3.37
C THR A 201 14.91 -6.80 4.52
N ILE A 202 14.14 -6.99 5.58
CA ILE A 202 14.14 -6.12 6.76
C ILE A 202 15.47 -6.21 7.49
N ARG A 203 15.98 -7.44 7.73
CA ARG A 203 17.26 -7.66 8.38
C ARG A 203 18.44 -7.03 7.61
N ARG A 204 18.38 -7.04 6.29
CA ARG A 204 19.48 -6.56 5.42
C ARG A 204 19.47 -5.07 5.18
N TRP A 205 18.29 -4.47 4.99
CA TRP A 205 18.18 -3.12 4.46
C TRP A 205 17.57 -2.12 5.45
N HIS A 206 16.97 -2.60 6.54
CA HIS A 206 16.29 -1.77 7.53
C HIS A 206 15.40 -0.70 6.89
N PRO A 207 14.45 -1.08 5.99
CA PRO A 207 13.57 -0.13 5.33
C PRO A 207 12.75 0.63 6.36
N ALA A 208 12.34 1.86 6.06
CA ALA A 208 11.24 2.46 6.78
C ALA A 208 9.97 1.66 6.51
N LEU A 209 9.13 1.48 7.55
CA LEU A 209 7.86 0.77 7.41
C LEU A 209 6.73 1.76 7.70
N PHE A 210 5.71 1.75 6.84
CA PHE A 210 4.46 2.48 7.05
C PHE A 210 3.31 1.48 7.01
N ILE A 211 2.67 1.25 8.15
CA ILE A 211 1.79 0.09 8.36
C ILE A 211 0.44 0.56 8.88
N GLU A 212 -0.65 0.21 8.20
CA GLU A 212 -1.98 0.29 8.77
C GLU A 212 -2.16 -0.83 9.82
N TRP A 213 -2.64 -0.46 11.02
CA TRP A 213 -2.73 -1.43 12.13
C TRP A 213 -4.17 -1.79 12.53
N VAL A 214 -5.15 -1.11 11.96
CA VAL A 214 -6.54 -1.17 12.43
C VAL A 214 -7.10 -2.58 12.42
N LYS A 215 -6.87 -3.35 11.36
CA LYS A 215 -7.44 -4.71 11.20
C LYS A 215 -6.58 -5.82 11.80
N CYS A 216 -5.27 -5.75 11.69
CA CYS A 216 -4.39 -6.76 12.28
C CYS A 216 -4.21 -6.59 13.80
N GLY A 217 -4.60 -5.43 14.33
CA GLY A 217 -4.44 -5.09 15.73
C GLY A 217 -3.05 -4.53 16.09
N GLU A 218 -3.02 -3.63 17.04
CA GLU A 218 -1.80 -2.93 17.45
C GLU A 218 -0.79 -3.85 18.16
N ALA A 219 -1.26 -4.74 19.04
CA ALA A 219 -0.39 -5.54 19.90
C ALA A 219 0.51 -6.55 19.15
N PRO A 220 0.02 -7.32 18.17
CA PRO A 220 0.87 -8.21 17.38
C PRO A 220 1.96 -7.45 16.61
N LEU A 221 1.61 -6.31 15.98
CA LEU A 221 2.57 -5.48 15.24
C LEU A 221 3.63 -4.89 16.17
N ARG A 222 3.25 -4.32 17.31
CA ARG A 222 4.22 -3.79 18.28
C ARG A 222 5.19 -4.85 18.78
N SER A 223 4.69 -6.07 19.05
CA SER A 223 5.53 -7.18 19.47
C SER A 223 6.56 -7.53 18.40
N TRP A 224 6.15 -7.64 17.14
CA TRP A 224 7.01 -7.93 16.00
C TRP A 224 8.08 -6.84 15.80
N LEU A 225 7.66 -5.58 15.76
CA LEU A 225 8.51 -4.42 15.52
C LEU A 225 9.56 -4.22 16.62
N ALA A 226 9.18 -4.41 17.89
CA ALA A 226 10.10 -4.33 19.02
C ALA A 226 11.20 -5.40 18.94
N GLY A 227 10.84 -6.62 18.54
CA GLY A 227 11.79 -7.71 18.31
C GLY A 227 12.77 -7.47 17.15
N SER A 228 12.40 -6.58 16.23
CA SER A 228 13.17 -6.27 15.01
C SER A 228 13.90 -4.93 15.06
N GLY A 229 13.94 -4.25 16.22
CA GLY A 229 14.71 -3.01 16.43
C GLY A 229 14.10 -1.75 15.83
N TYR A 230 12.77 -1.71 15.65
CA TYR A 230 12.07 -0.55 15.13
C TYR A 230 11.51 0.37 16.23
N VAL A 231 11.68 1.66 16.03
CA VAL A 231 11.01 2.73 16.80
C VAL A 231 9.71 3.09 16.09
N ILE A 232 8.60 3.09 16.85
CA ILE A 232 7.27 3.32 16.33
C ILE A 232 6.85 4.76 16.55
N HIS A 233 6.41 5.42 15.49
CA HIS A 233 5.76 6.74 15.51
C HIS A 233 4.32 6.59 15.09
N GLN A 234 3.39 6.74 16.05
CA GLN A 234 1.95 6.59 15.79
C GLN A 234 1.43 7.75 14.91
N MET A 235 0.71 7.41 13.85
CA MET A 235 0.11 8.36 12.90
C MET A 235 -1.36 7.99 12.60
N GLY A 236 -2.23 8.18 13.60
CA GLY A 236 -3.65 7.79 13.46
C GLY A 236 -3.82 6.29 13.27
N ALA A 237 -4.42 5.89 12.16
CA ALA A 237 -4.61 4.49 11.75
C ALA A 237 -3.32 3.81 11.28
N ASN A 238 -2.24 4.59 11.08
CA ASN A 238 -0.95 4.13 10.58
C ASN A 238 0.14 4.20 11.65
N MET A 239 1.20 3.41 11.46
CA MET A 239 2.46 3.48 12.20
C MET A 239 3.60 3.74 11.22
N LEU A 240 4.35 4.83 11.41
CA LEU A 240 5.65 4.99 10.79
C LEU A 240 6.71 4.36 11.71
N CYS A 241 7.42 3.37 11.20
CA CYS A 241 8.42 2.63 11.95
C CYS A 241 9.79 2.80 11.30
N LEU A 242 10.76 3.29 12.07
CA LEU A 242 12.12 3.52 11.62
C LEU A 242 13.08 2.65 12.44
N HIS A 243 13.99 1.95 11.78
CA HIS A 243 14.96 1.12 12.48
C HIS A 243 15.92 1.97 13.30
N ILE A 244 16.28 1.51 14.50
CA ILE A 244 17.16 2.24 15.45
C ILE A 244 18.52 2.64 14.84
N ALA A 245 19.02 1.86 13.90
CA ALA A 245 20.28 2.13 13.20
C ALA A 245 20.13 3.06 11.98
N ASP A 246 18.91 3.48 11.62
CA ASP A 246 18.67 4.32 10.45
C ASP A 246 19.00 5.79 10.77
N PRO A 247 19.90 6.44 10.01
CA PRO A 247 20.24 7.85 10.23
C PRO A 247 19.08 8.81 10.08
N ILE A 248 18.00 8.42 9.41
CA ILE A 248 16.76 9.23 9.24
C ILE A 248 16.09 9.52 10.60
N GLN A 249 16.30 8.71 11.62
CA GLN A 249 15.76 8.93 12.96
C GLN A 249 16.02 10.36 13.47
N ALA A 250 17.20 10.90 13.25
CA ALA A 250 17.57 12.24 13.67
C ALA A 250 16.79 13.34 12.92
N ASP A 251 16.60 13.17 11.61
CA ASP A 251 15.87 14.13 10.76
C ASP A 251 14.35 14.17 11.15
N VAL A 252 13.75 13.02 11.42
CA VAL A 252 12.33 12.93 11.82
C VAL A 252 12.08 13.50 13.21
N GLN A 253 13.04 13.37 14.14
CA GLN A 253 12.92 13.96 15.47
C GLN A 253 13.01 15.49 15.43
N MET A 254 13.86 16.07 14.57
CA MET A 254 13.97 17.53 14.43
C MET A 254 12.69 18.16 13.89
N GLN A 255 11.99 17.53 12.94
CA GLN A 255 10.73 18.04 12.40
C GLN A 255 9.56 18.03 13.41
N ARG A 256 9.67 17.30 14.52
CA ARG A 256 8.67 17.29 15.61
C ARG A 256 8.95 18.32 16.69
N ALA A 257 10.13 18.90 16.72
CA ALA A 257 10.57 19.88 17.70
C ALA A 257 10.34 21.33 17.24
N GLU A 258 9.96 21.55 15.99
CA GLU A 258 9.52 22.83 15.39
C GLU A 258 7.99 22.93 15.37
#